data_546a0e710067c4f1c242d75ae7188de4
#
_entry.id   546a0e710067c4f1c242d75ae7188de4
#
_cell.length_a   1.000
_cell.length_b   1.000
_cell.length_c   1.000
_cell.angle_alpha   90.00
_cell.angle_beta   90.00
_cell.angle_gamma   90.00
#
_symmetry.space_group_name_H-M   'P 1'
#
loop_
_entity.id
_entity.type
_entity.pdbx_description
1 polymer ?
#
loop_
_entity_poly.entity_id
_entity_poly.type
_entity_poly.pdbx_seq_one_letter_code
_entity_poly.pdbx_strand_id
1 'polypeptide(L)'
;MDACRLVYITVEDLEEAERIGAALVEQRLAACVNILPSMRSMYRWEGRVEQSSEVVLLAKTRAELVDRLTEKVVEMHSYECPCVISMRIESGYPPFLRWIAAETS
;
A
#
# COMPACT_ATOMS: atom_id res chain seq x y z
N MET A 1 10.42 -18.65 -8.00
CA MET A 1 10.07 -17.22 -8.09
C MET A 1 9.49 -16.75 -6.78
N ASP A 2 9.92 -15.59 -6.32
CA ASP A 2 9.40 -15.03 -5.07
C ASP A 2 7.92 -14.73 -5.20
N ALA A 3 7.18 -15.01 -4.13
CA ALA A 3 5.77 -14.68 -4.08
C ALA A 3 5.59 -13.16 -3.96
N CYS A 4 4.79 -12.60 -4.84
CA CYS A 4 4.51 -11.17 -4.85
C CYS A 4 3.15 -10.86 -4.24
N ARG A 5 3.03 -9.64 -3.73
CA ARG A 5 1.79 -9.14 -3.11
C ARG A 5 1.46 -7.75 -3.63
N LEU A 6 0.18 -7.51 -3.75
CA LEU A 6 -0.35 -6.18 -3.99
C LEU A 6 -0.92 -5.69 -2.67
N VAL A 7 -0.41 -4.58 -2.17
CA VAL A 7 -0.85 -4.04 -0.89
C VAL A 7 -1.70 -2.81 -1.15
N TYR A 8 -2.91 -2.85 -0.62
CA TYR A 8 -3.90 -1.78 -0.77
C TYR A 8 -3.89 -0.95 0.52
N ILE A 9 -3.69 0.35 0.36
CA ILE A 9 -3.58 1.29 1.48
C ILE A 9 -4.46 2.49 1.16
N THR A 10 -5.18 3.00 2.16
CA THR A 10 -5.91 4.24 1.98
C THR A 10 -5.36 5.30 2.92
N VAL A 11 -5.29 6.53 2.45
CA VAL A 11 -4.79 7.66 3.23
C VAL A 11 -5.71 8.86 3.04
N GLU A 12 -5.51 9.88 3.87
CA GLU A 12 -6.38 11.05 3.91
C GLU A 12 -6.27 11.95 2.67
N ASP A 13 -5.04 12.19 2.21
CA ASP A 13 -4.83 13.13 1.12
C ASP A 13 -3.61 12.76 0.27
N LEU A 14 -3.43 13.49 -0.81
CA LEU A 14 -2.35 13.22 -1.76
C LEU A 14 -0.97 13.43 -1.15
N GLU A 15 -0.81 14.44 -0.31
CA GLU A 15 0.48 14.70 0.34
C GLU A 15 0.92 13.52 1.21
N GLU A 16 0.00 12.98 1.99
CA GLU A 16 0.29 11.81 2.83
C GLU A 16 0.63 10.60 1.95
N ALA A 17 -0.12 10.41 0.86
CA ALA A 17 0.13 9.32 -0.08
C ALA A 17 1.53 9.40 -0.67
N GLU A 18 1.94 10.58 -1.09
CA GLU A 18 3.26 10.77 -1.70
C GLU A 18 4.36 10.54 -0.67
N ARG A 19 4.19 11.02 0.55
CA ARG A 19 5.17 10.85 1.61
C ARG A 19 5.35 9.39 1.98
N ILE A 20 4.26 8.67 2.18
CA ILE A 20 4.32 7.24 2.51
C ILE A 20 4.86 6.45 1.33
N GLY A 21 4.35 6.71 0.12
CA GLY A 21 4.79 6.01 -1.07
C GLY A 21 6.27 6.15 -1.33
N ALA A 22 6.80 7.36 -1.18
CA ALA A 22 8.23 7.61 -1.37
C ALA A 22 9.07 6.82 -0.35
N ALA A 23 8.65 6.81 0.91
CA ALA A 23 9.36 6.07 1.94
C ALA A 23 9.41 4.58 1.64
N LEU A 24 8.29 4.00 1.20
CA LEU A 24 8.23 2.58 0.89
C LEU A 24 9.17 2.20 -0.24
N VAL A 25 9.23 3.01 -1.28
CA VAL A 25 10.10 2.72 -2.43
C VAL A 25 11.56 2.96 -2.08
N GLU A 26 11.87 4.05 -1.42
CA GLU A 26 13.24 4.38 -1.03
C GLU A 26 13.85 3.33 -0.10
N GLN A 27 13.05 2.77 0.79
CA GLN A 27 13.52 1.77 1.75
C GLN A 27 13.41 0.33 1.23
N ARG A 28 13.08 0.17 -0.04
CA ARG A 28 12.94 -1.13 -0.70
C ARG A 28 11.90 -2.03 -0.05
N LEU A 29 10.90 -1.43 0.56
CA LEU A 29 9.75 -2.17 1.10
C LEU A 29 8.71 -2.41 0.02
N ALA A 30 8.75 -1.63 -1.05
CA ALA A 30 7.93 -1.83 -2.23
C ALA A 30 8.77 -1.53 -3.46
N ALA A 31 8.53 -2.28 -4.54
CA ALA A 31 9.20 -2.02 -5.81
C ALA A 31 8.60 -0.78 -6.47
N CYS A 32 7.30 -0.60 -6.34
CA CYS A 32 6.63 0.60 -6.84
C CYS A 32 5.33 0.81 -6.07
N VAL A 33 4.87 2.05 -6.10
CA VAL A 33 3.60 2.43 -5.52
C VAL A 33 2.83 3.26 -6.55
N ASN A 34 1.60 2.86 -6.80
CA ASN A 34 0.70 3.66 -7.65
C ASN A 34 -0.26 4.40 -6.75
N ILE A 35 -0.53 5.65 -7.08
CA ILE A 35 -1.41 6.51 -6.29
C ILE A 35 -2.64 6.85 -7.11
N LEU A 36 -3.83 6.56 -6.56
CA LEU A 36 -5.10 6.90 -7.16
C LEU A 36 -5.68 8.05 -6.33
N PRO A 37 -5.66 9.27 -6.87
CA PRO A 37 -5.83 10.46 -6.03
C PRO A 37 -7.26 10.81 -5.61
N SER A 38 -8.26 10.15 -6.12
CA SER A 38 -9.63 10.57 -5.84
C SER A 38 -10.52 9.34 -5.62
N MET A 39 -10.97 9.17 -4.38
CA MET A 39 -11.84 8.07 -4.02
C MET A 39 -12.83 8.54 -2.96
N ARG A 40 -14.06 8.07 -3.07
CA ARG A 40 -15.07 8.30 -2.03
C ARG A 40 -15.21 7.03 -1.20
N SER A 41 -15.14 7.18 0.10
CA SER A 41 -15.28 6.06 1.04
C SER A 41 -16.51 6.24 1.91
N MET A 42 -17.22 5.15 2.14
CA MET A 42 -18.31 5.10 3.08
C MET A 42 -18.03 3.95 4.02
N TYR A 43 -18.08 4.19 5.31
CA TYR A 43 -17.67 3.17 6.28
C TYR A 43 -18.36 3.40 7.62
N ARG A 44 -18.37 2.37 8.44
CA ARG A 44 -18.95 2.45 9.77
C ARG A 44 -17.83 2.70 10.77
N TRP A 45 -18.02 3.76 11.57
CA TRP A 45 -17.03 4.14 12.58
C TRP A 45 -17.78 4.62 13.81
N GLU A 46 -17.44 4.02 14.96
CA GLU A 46 -18.06 4.37 16.24
C GLU A 46 -19.60 4.45 16.19
N GLY A 47 -20.18 3.43 15.57
CA GLY A 47 -21.65 3.29 15.49
C GLY A 47 -22.34 4.13 14.44
N ARG A 48 -21.59 4.87 13.62
CA ARG A 48 -22.15 5.72 12.59
C ARG A 48 -21.61 5.40 11.21
N VAL A 49 -22.39 5.77 10.19
CA VAL A 49 -21.93 5.69 8.81
C VAL A 49 -21.27 7.02 8.45
N GLU A 50 -20.01 6.97 8.11
CA GLU A 50 -19.23 8.14 7.74
C GLU A 50 -18.92 8.12 6.24
N GLN A 51 -18.64 9.29 5.69
CA GLN A 51 -18.20 9.43 4.31
C GLN A 51 -17.00 10.35 4.28
N SER A 52 -16.04 10.03 3.42
CA SER A 52 -14.89 10.91 3.25
C SER A 52 -14.27 10.72 1.88
N SER A 53 -13.45 11.66 1.49
CA SER A 53 -12.60 11.53 0.31
C SER A 53 -11.28 10.95 0.77
N GLU A 54 -10.76 9.99 0.02
CA GLU A 54 -9.49 9.35 0.35
C GLU A 54 -8.65 9.15 -0.89
N VAL A 55 -7.39 8.82 -0.67
CA VAL A 55 -6.43 8.51 -1.73
C VAL A 55 -5.99 7.07 -1.54
N VAL A 56 -5.86 6.33 -2.63
CA VAL A 56 -5.46 4.92 -2.60
C VAL A 56 -3.99 4.80 -3.01
N LEU A 57 -3.23 4.00 -2.25
CA LEU A 57 -1.92 3.55 -2.68
C LEU A 57 -1.99 2.07 -2.98
N LEU A 58 -1.43 1.68 -4.12
CA LEU A 58 -1.27 0.28 -4.49
C LEU A 58 0.23 0.00 -4.54
N ALA A 59 0.72 -0.74 -3.56
CA ALA A 59 2.15 -1.07 -3.47
C ALA A 59 2.38 -2.50 -3.95
N LYS A 60 3.46 -2.72 -4.68
CA LYS A 60 3.83 -4.05 -5.16
C LYS A 60 5.12 -4.47 -4.49
N THR A 61 5.09 -5.62 -3.82
CA THR A 61 6.22 -6.09 -3.04
C THR A 61 6.27 -7.61 -2.96
N ARG A 62 7.25 -8.15 -2.24
CA ARG A 62 7.36 -9.59 -1.98
C ARG A 62 6.59 -9.93 -0.71
N ALA A 63 6.06 -11.15 -0.66
CA ALA A 63 5.28 -11.62 0.48
C ALA A 63 6.03 -11.44 1.81
N GLU A 64 7.33 -11.73 1.82
CA GLU A 64 8.13 -11.66 3.04
C GLU A 64 8.35 -10.25 3.58
N LEU A 65 8.01 -9.21 2.80
CA LEU A 65 8.16 -7.82 3.23
C LEU A 65 6.86 -7.19 3.69
N VAL A 66 5.72 -7.89 3.56
CA VAL A 66 4.41 -7.31 3.88
C VAL A 66 4.33 -6.80 5.32
N ASP A 67 4.84 -7.58 6.28
CA ASP A 67 4.78 -7.17 7.68
C ASP A 67 5.59 -5.90 7.93
N ARG A 68 6.80 -5.83 7.39
CA ARG A 68 7.66 -4.64 7.54
C ARG A 68 7.06 -3.44 6.83
N LEU A 69 6.49 -3.65 5.65
CA LEU A 69 5.80 -2.59 4.92
C LEU A 69 4.63 -2.06 5.74
N THR A 70 3.83 -2.97 6.30
CA THR A 70 2.69 -2.59 7.12
C THR A 70 3.11 -1.79 8.34
N GLU A 71 4.17 -2.22 9.04
CA GLU A 71 4.70 -1.48 10.20
C GLU A 71 5.11 -0.07 9.80
N LYS A 72 5.76 0.08 8.66
CA LYS A 72 6.21 1.40 8.20
C LYS A 72 5.03 2.30 7.88
N VAL A 73 4.01 1.77 7.21
CA VAL A 73 2.81 2.53 6.90
C VAL A 73 2.11 2.99 8.17
N VAL A 74 1.92 2.09 9.13
CA VAL A 74 1.26 2.42 10.40
C VAL A 74 2.02 3.50 11.14
N GLU A 75 3.35 3.41 11.16
CA GLU A 75 4.21 4.42 11.80
C GLU A 75 4.01 5.81 11.21
N MET A 76 3.81 5.91 9.91
CA MET A 76 3.70 7.19 9.22
C MET A 76 2.27 7.70 9.04
N HIS A 77 1.28 6.85 9.29
CA HIS A 77 -0.12 7.13 8.94
C HIS A 77 -0.79 8.06 9.97
N SER A 78 -1.68 8.91 9.47
CA SER A 78 -2.42 9.86 10.32
C SER A 78 -3.64 9.24 11.00
N TYR A 79 -4.13 8.11 10.51
CA TYR A 79 -5.34 7.49 11.08
C TYR A 79 -5.03 6.68 12.33
N GLU A 80 -6.02 6.58 13.20
CA GLU A 80 -5.96 5.71 14.37
C GLU A 80 -5.91 4.25 13.96
N CYS A 81 -6.68 3.88 12.94
CA CYS A 81 -6.76 2.51 12.44
C CYS A 81 -6.58 2.48 10.92
N PRO A 82 -5.33 2.48 10.44
CA PRO A 82 -5.06 2.51 9.00
C PRO A 82 -5.52 1.25 8.26
N CYS A 83 -6.00 1.46 7.03
CA CYS A 83 -6.30 0.34 6.14
C CYS A 83 -5.04 -0.06 5.40
N VAL A 84 -4.52 -1.26 5.71
CA VAL A 84 -3.39 -1.84 5.02
C VAL A 84 -3.71 -3.32 4.85
N ILE A 85 -4.01 -3.74 3.63
CA ILE A 85 -4.33 -5.14 3.35
C ILE A 85 -3.53 -5.63 2.16
N SER A 86 -3.13 -6.89 2.20
CA SER A 86 -2.35 -7.48 1.12
C SER A 86 -3.15 -8.53 0.37
N MET A 87 -2.91 -8.59 -0.93
CA MET A 87 -3.54 -9.57 -1.81
C MET A 87 -2.48 -10.34 -2.56
N ARG A 88 -2.72 -11.62 -2.78
CA ARG A 88 -1.81 -12.44 -3.57
C ARG A 88 -1.84 -12.01 -5.03
N ILE A 89 -0.67 -11.91 -5.62
CA ILE A 89 -0.55 -11.81 -7.07
C ILE A 89 -0.37 -13.23 -7.55
N GLU A 90 -1.46 -13.82 -8.02
CA GLU A 90 -1.47 -15.22 -8.43
C GLU A 90 -0.58 -15.48 -9.65
N SER A 91 -0.64 -14.58 -10.64
CA SER A 91 0.13 -14.70 -11.86
C SER A 91 0.32 -13.33 -12.47
N GLY A 92 1.26 -13.23 -13.40
CA GLY A 92 1.52 -11.99 -14.11
C GLY A 92 2.64 -12.20 -15.11
N TYR A 93 3.04 -11.14 -15.77
CA TYR A 93 4.13 -11.17 -16.74
C TYR A 93 5.44 -11.47 -16.00
N PRO A 94 6.09 -12.60 -16.26
CA PRO A 94 7.25 -13.02 -15.48
C PRO A 94 8.36 -11.98 -15.34
N PRO A 95 8.76 -11.24 -16.39
CA PRO A 95 9.78 -10.22 -16.21
C PRO A 95 9.39 -9.13 -15.21
N PHE A 96 8.11 -8.76 -15.16
CA PHE A 96 7.65 -7.75 -14.20
C PHE A 96 7.68 -8.29 -12.77
N LEU A 97 7.26 -9.53 -12.59
CA LEU A 97 7.31 -10.16 -11.26
C LEU A 97 8.74 -10.29 -10.76
N ARG A 98 9.67 -10.62 -11.66
CA ARG A 98 11.10 -10.67 -11.30
C ARG A 98 11.63 -9.28 -10.93
N TRP A 99 11.13 -8.24 -11.62
CA TRP A 99 11.52 -6.87 -11.31
C TRP A 99 11.07 -6.48 -9.90
N ILE A 100 9.85 -6.85 -9.50
CA ILE A 100 9.38 -6.61 -8.14
C ILE A 100 10.36 -7.23 -7.13
N ALA A 101 10.73 -8.48 -7.35
CA ALA A 101 11.64 -9.18 -6.45
C ALA A 101 13.02 -8.51 -6.40
N ALA A 102 13.55 -8.14 -7.56
CA ALA A 102 14.88 -7.53 -7.64
C ALA A 102 14.93 -6.17 -6.93
N GLU A 103 13.89 -5.36 -7.07
CA GLU A 103 13.90 -4.01 -6.49
C GLU A 103 13.58 -3.97 -5.01
N THR A 104 13.18 -5.10 -4.44
CA THR A 104 12.88 -5.21 -3.01
C THR A 104 13.85 -6.11 -2.27
N SER A 105 14.93 -6.50 -2.91
CA SER A 105 15.94 -7.35 -2.27
C SER A 105 17.01 -6.53 -1.56
#